data_6a886f5edc36eda1970fe63e2ead11d4
#
_entry.id   6a886f5edc36eda1970fe63e2ead11d4
#
_cell.length_a   1.000
_cell.length_b   1.000
_cell.length_c   1.000
_cell.angle_alpha   90.00
_cell.angle_beta   90.00
_cell.angle_gamma   90.00
#
_symmetry.space_group_name_H-M   'P 1'
#
loop_
_entity.id
_entity.type
_entity.pdbx_description
1 polymer ?
#
loop_
_entity_poly.entity_id
_entity_poly.type
_entity_poly.pdbx_seq_one_letter_code
_entity_poly.pdbx_strand_id
1 'polypeptide(L)'
;MGFQTKKIFAIILLLLLFVGCASNQMPIDAKKLIKKNGLMYKPKLNIKILGAGEAFTGKAFNYFKSGVKESEGTYLNGKKDGSWTYWHEVFGRDIVESKGYYKLGNRVGLWIYWYPNGEKSEVGNFKSQGRVGKWTYYNEDRSLDIVINH
;
A
#
# COMPACT_ATOMS: atom_id res chain seq x y z
N MET A 1 -49.52 21.90 -2.68
CA MET A 1 -48.78 20.70 -3.16
C MET A 1 -47.33 20.99 -3.54
N GLY A 2 -46.63 21.94 -2.93
CA GLY A 2 -45.31 22.40 -3.34
C GLY A 2 -44.18 22.28 -2.29
N PHE A 3 -44.49 21.92 -1.06
CA PHE A 3 -43.50 21.94 0.04
C PHE A 3 -42.81 20.61 0.31
N GLN A 4 -43.44 19.49 -0.08
CA GLN A 4 -42.89 18.14 0.13
C GLN A 4 -41.86 17.75 -0.94
N THR A 5 -42.03 18.19 -2.17
CA THR A 5 -41.14 17.87 -3.29
C THR A 5 -39.77 18.52 -3.15
N LYS A 6 -39.66 19.72 -2.59
CA LYS A 6 -38.36 20.40 -2.36
C LYS A 6 -37.52 19.75 -1.29
N LYS A 7 -38.13 19.18 -0.24
CA LYS A 7 -37.39 18.45 0.81
C LYS A 7 -36.85 17.09 0.32
N ILE A 8 -37.62 16.41 -0.53
CA ILE A 8 -37.20 15.13 -1.11
C ILE A 8 -36.04 15.35 -2.09
N PHE A 9 -36.05 16.41 -2.90
CA PHE A 9 -34.95 16.76 -3.79
C PHE A 9 -33.67 17.15 -3.04
N ALA A 10 -33.80 17.87 -1.93
CA ALA A 10 -32.65 18.23 -1.10
C ALA A 10 -32.02 17.01 -0.42
N ILE A 11 -32.82 16.03 0.02
CA ILE A 11 -32.33 14.79 0.63
C ILE A 11 -31.68 13.88 -0.42
N ILE A 12 -32.25 13.79 -1.63
CA ILE A 12 -31.67 13.00 -2.73
C ILE A 12 -30.36 13.65 -3.21
N LEU A 13 -30.27 14.97 -3.28
CA LEU A 13 -29.03 15.68 -3.62
C LEU A 13 -27.95 15.51 -2.55
N LEU A 14 -28.34 15.46 -1.27
CA LEU A 14 -27.41 15.19 -0.17
C LEU A 14 -26.91 13.74 -0.15
N LEU A 15 -27.78 12.77 -0.51
CA LEU A 15 -27.40 11.35 -0.64
C LEU A 15 -26.51 11.09 -1.85
N LEU A 16 -26.65 11.85 -2.94
CA LEU A 16 -25.77 11.74 -4.11
C LEU A 16 -24.35 12.29 -3.86
N LEU A 17 -24.17 13.13 -2.84
CA LEU A 17 -22.86 13.61 -2.42
C LEU A 17 -22.06 12.59 -1.57
N PHE A 18 -22.71 11.51 -1.11
CA PHE A 18 -22.04 10.42 -0.36
C PHE A 18 -21.79 9.16 -1.19
N VAL A 19 -22.26 9.09 -2.45
CA VAL A 19 -21.93 8.00 -3.35
C VAL A 19 -20.62 8.33 -4.08
N GLY A 20 -19.53 7.87 -3.47
CA GLY A 20 -18.30 7.58 -4.20
C GLY A 20 -17.46 8.76 -4.59
N CYS A 21 -16.97 9.52 -3.62
CA CYS A 21 -15.65 10.08 -3.80
C CYS A 21 -14.62 8.98 -3.51
N ALA A 22 -14.49 8.02 -4.42
CA ALA A 22 -13.21 7.38 -4.63
C ALA A 22 -12.28 8.55 -4.99
N SER A 23 -11.60 9.11 -3.97
CA SER A 23 -10.72 10.24 -4.17
C SER A 23 -9.68 9.81 -5.19
N ASN A 24 -9.81 10.33 -6.40
CA ASN A 24 -8.84 10.19 -7.48
C ASN A 24 -7.60 11.03 -7.11
N GLN A 25 -7.15 10.89 -5.85
CA GLN A 25 -5.98 11.56 -5.34
C GLN A 25 -4.77 10.96 -6.03
N MET A 26 -4.00 11.81 -6.68
CA MET A 26 -2.71 11.40 -7.23
C MET A 26 -1.86 10.71 -6.15
N PRO A 27 -1.12 9.65 -6.50
CA PRO A 27 -0.21 9.00 -5.58
C PRO A 27 0.76 10.00 -4.96
N ILE A 28 0.99 9.90 -3.66
CA ILE A 28 1.91 10.77 -2.94
C ILE A 28 3.26 10.08 -2.71
N ASP A 29 4.34 10.85 -2.81
CA ASP A 29 5.65 10.41 -2.33
C ASP A 29 5.59 10.20 -0.81
N ALA A 30 5.86 8.97 -0.36
CA ALA A 30 5.78 8.61 1.04
C ALA A 30 6.80 9.37 1.92
N LYS A 31 7.90 9.90 1.34
CA LYS A 31 8.84 10.78 2.05
C LYS A 31 8.22 12.10 2.49
N LYS A 32 7.11 12.51 1.85
CA LYS A 32 6.33 13.69 2.24
C LYS A 32 5.35 13.42 3.38
N LEU A 33 5.21 12.17 3.81
CA LEU A 33 4.37 11.79 4.94
C LEU A 33 5.15 11.83 6.25
N ILE A 34 4.45 12.15 7.34
CA ILE A 34 5.02 12.14 8.70
C ILE A 34 4.68 10.81 9.37
N LYS A 35 5.70 10.07 9.81
CA LYS A 35 5.51 8.85 10.60
C LYS A 35 5.47 9.20 12.09
N LYS A 36 4.36 8.88 12.77
CA LYS A 36 4.19 9.06 14.22
C LYS A 36 3.41 7.87 14.79
N ASN A 37 3.91 7.27 15.87
CA ASN A 37 3.27 6.11 16.53
C ASN A 37 2.91 4.97 15.56
N GLY A 38 3.79 4.68 14.59
CA GLY A 38 3.58 3.63 13.60
C GLY A 38 2.59 3.96 12.48
N LEU A 39 2.00 5.15 12.47
CA LEU A 39 1.06 5.60 11.44
C LEU A 39 1.68 6.67 10.54
N MET A 40 1.20 6.72 9.29
CA MET A 40 1.57 7.74 8.31
C MET A 40 0.50 8.85 8.27
N TYR A 41 0.94 10.09 8.29
CA TYR A 41 0.09 11.29 8.32
C TYR A 41 0.46 12.24 7.20
N LYS A 42 -0.54 12.97 6.66
CA LYS A 42 -0.27 14.12 5.80
C LYS A 42 0.32 15.26 6.64
N PRO A 43 1.36 15.96 6.15
CA PRO A 43 1.79 17.20 6.80
C PRO A 43 0.66 18.23 6.74
N LYS A 44 0.41 18.96 7.84
CA LYS A 44 -0.47 20.14 7.81
C LYS A 44 0.23 21.23 7.01
N LEU A 45 -0.44 21.77 6.01
CA LEU A 45 0.03 22.93 5.27
C LEU A 45 -0.04 24.14 6.23
N ASN A 46 1.11 24.78 6.48
CA ASN A 46 1.26 26.04 7.21
C ASN A 46 0.54 26.18 8.55
N ILE A 47 1.18 25.72 9.63
CA ILE A 47 1.23 26.49 10.89
C ILE A 47 2.25 25.78 11.81
N LYS A 48 3.09 26.53 12.52
CA LYS A 48 4.02 26.13 13.59
C LYS A 48 3.35 25.45 14.81
N ILE A 49 2.34 24.62 14.60
CA ILE A 49 1.71 23.85 15.66
C ILE A 49 2.05 22.40 15.41
N LEU A 50 2.88 21.85 16.27
CA LEU A 50 3.29 20.45 16.38
C LEU A 50 2.07 19.52 16.58
N GLY A 51 1.33 19.25 15.50
CA GLY A 51 0.27 18.26 15.48
C GLY A 51 0.42 17.37 14.27
N ALA A 52 0.43 16.06 14.44
CA ALA A 52 0.23 15.15 13.33
C ALA A 52 -1.10 15.54 12.66
N GLY A 53 -1.08 15.70 11.31
CA GLY A 53 -2.28 15.90 10.51
C GLY A 53 -3.22 14.70 10.60
N GLU A 54 -4.19 14.62 9.71
CA GLU A 54 -5.03 13.44 9.57
C GLU A 54 -4.22 12.23 9.10
N ALA A 55 -4.56 11.04 9.62
CA ALA A 55 -3.96 9.80 9.19
C ALA A 55 -4.16 9.62 7.67
N PHE A 56 -3.08 9.32 6.97
CA PHE A 56 -3.10 9.29 5.52
C PHE A 56 -3.90 8.10 4.97
N THR A 57 -4.81 8.37 4.05
CA THR A 57 -5.49 7.37 3.22
C THR A 57 -5.25 7.71 1.76
N GLY A 58 -4.73 6.77 0.98
CA GLY A 58 -4.46 6.96 -0.44
C GLY A 58 -3.26 6.16 -0.94
N LYS A 59 -2.98 6.27 -2.24
CA LYS A 59 -1.81 5.67 -2.87
C LYS A 59 -0.55 6.45 -2.52
N ALA A 60 0.54 5.74 -2.27
CA ALA A 60 1.85 6.32 -2.03
C ALA A 60 2.95 5.48 -2.68
N PHE A 61 4.06 6.12 -2.97
CA PHE A 61 5.25 5.51 -3.54
C PHE A 61 6.51 6.05 -2.85
N ASN A 62 7.59 5.29 -2.96
CA ASN A 62 8.93 5.69 -2.55
C ASN A 62 9.91 5.47 -3.67
N TYR A 63 11.01 6.24 -3.63
CA TYR A 63 12.18 6.03 -4.48
C TYR A 63 13.43 5.85 -3.63
N PHE A 64 14.36 5.02 -4.09
CA PHE A 64 15.72 4.97 -3.60
C PHE A 64 16.43 6.33 -3.83
N LYS A 65 17.60 6.51 -3.22
CA LYS A 65 18.42 7.70 -3.47
C LYS A 65 18.87 7.83 -4.92
N SER A 66 19.02 6.71 -5.62
CA SER A 66 19.34 6.61 -7.04
C SER A 66 18.23 7.09 -7.97
N GLY A 67 17.01 7.32 -7.46
CA GLY A 67 15.82 7.64 -8.26
C GLY A 67 15.07 6.41 -8.78
N VAL A 68 15.55 5.20 -8.55
CA VAL A 68 14.83 3.97 -8.84
C VAL A 68 13.63 3.84 -7.89
N LYS A 69 12.48 3.38 -8.40
CA LYS A 69 11.29 3.15 -7.56
C LYS A 69 11.60 2.07 -6.52
N GLU A 70 11.30 2.36 -5.25
CA GLU A 70 11.52 1.46 -4.12
C GLU A 70 10.26 0.67 -3.78
N SER A 71 9.14 1.37 -3.68
CA SER A 71 7.87 0.75 -3.29
C SER A 71 6.65 1.55 -3.71
N GLU A 72 5.52 0.85 -3.85
CA GLU A 72 4.22 1.45 -4.15
C GLU A 72 3.10 0.64 -3.50
N GLY A 73 2.07 1.35 -3.01
CA GLY A 73 0.88 0.72 -2.45
C GLY A 73 -0.09 1.73 -1.87
N THR A 74 -1.04 1.23 -1.11
CA THR A 74 -2.09 2.06 -0.50
C THR A 74 -1.95 2.08 1.01
N TYR A 75 -2.20 3.25 1.60
CA TYR A 75 -2.44 3.41 3.03
C TYR A 75 -3.94 3.59 3.28
N LEU A 76 -4.43 3.01 4.37
CA LEU A 76 -5.75 3.26 4.95
C LEU A 76 -5.55 3.70 6.40
N ASN A 77 -5.99 4.91 6.73
CA ASN A 77 -5.83 5.48 8.07
C ASN A 77 -4.39 5.35 8.61
N GLY A 78 -3.40 5.69 7.77
CA GLY A 78 -1.98 5.71 8.10
C GLY A 78 -1.29 4.34 8.12
N LYS A 79 -2.01 3.24 7.86
CA LYS A 79 -1.46 1.88 7.82
C LYS A 79 -1.44 1.35 6.39
N LYS A 80 -0.43 0.54 6.04
CA LYS A 80 -0.43 -0.18 4.76
C LYS A 80 -1.66 -1.07 4.66
N ASP A 81 -2.40 -0.98 3.54
CA ASP A 81 -3.60 -1.79 3.26
C ASP A 81 -3.72 -2.03 1.76
N GLY A 82 -4.15 -3.24 1.36
CA GLY A 82 -4.22 -3.62 -0.04
C GLY A 82 -2.91 -4.13 -0.63
N SER A 83 -2.80 -4.11 -1.96
CA SER A 83 -1.62 -4.59 -2.70
C SER A 83 -0.44 -3.65 -2.52
N TRP A 84 0.74 -4.24 -2.29
CA TRP A 84 2.02 -3.55 -2.23
C TRP A 84 3.02 -4.24 -3.12
N THR A 85 3.83 -3.43 -3.84
CA THR A 85 4.93 -3.89 -4.70
C THR A 85 6.20 -3.17 -4.27
N TYR A 86 7.31 -3.90 -4.23
CA TYR A 86 8.66 -3.43 -3.95
C TYR A 86 9.55 -3.79 -5.12
N TRP A 87 10.56 -2.99 -5.39
CA TRP A 87 11.50 -3.18 -6.49
C TRP A 87 12.93 -3.23 -5.97
N HIS A 88 13.76 -4.00 -6.67
CA HIS A 88 15.21 -3.99 -6.47
C HIS A 88 15.80 -2.65 -6.93
N GLU A 89 16.84 -2.18 -6.25
CA GLU A 89 17.60 -1.00 -6.67
C GLU A 89 18.53 -1.36 -7.85
N VAL A 90 17.97 -1.55 -9.02
CA VAL A 90 18.70 -1.86 -10.27
C VAL A 90 18.47 -0.73 -11.27
N PHE A 91 19.54 0.02 -11.59
CA PHE A 91 19.44 1.18 -12.48
C PHE A 91 18.98 0.76 -13.88
N GLY A 92 18.01 1.52 -14.42
CA GLY A 92 17.47 1.32 -15.76
C GLY A 92 16.55 0.09 -15.91
N ARG A 93 16.18 -0.60 -14.82
CA ARG A 93 15.30 -1.78 -14.86
C ARG A 93 14.33 -1.77 -13.68
N ASP A 94 13.05 -1.96 -13.98
CA ASP A 94 11.97 -2.10 -12.98
C ASP A 94 11.81 -3.59 -12.58
N ILE A 95 12.78 -4.12 -11.85
CA ILE A 95 12.73 -5.51 -11.39
C ILE A 95 12.04 -5.57 -10.04
N VAL A 96 10.90 -6.26 -9.99
CA VAL A 96 10.15 -6.47 -8.76
C VAL A 96 11.00 -7.32 -7.79
N GLU A 97 11.12 -6.84 -6.53
CA GLU A 97 11.73 -7.57 -5.42
C GLU A 97 10.68 -8.43 -4.71
N SER A 98 9.53 -7.83 -4.39
CA SER A 98 8.46 -8.56 -3.71
C SER A 98 7.09 -7.93 -3.97
N LYS A 99 6.05 -8.77 -3.91
CA LYS A 99 4.66 -8.34 -4.04
C LYS A 99 3.75 -9.16 -3.15
N GLY A 100 2.78 -8.49 -2.53
CA GLY A 100 1.79 -9.14 -1.68
C GLY A 100 0.75 -8.18 -1.15
N TYR A 101 0.05 -8.58 -0.11
CA TYR A 101 -1.04 -7.83 0.48
C TYR A 101 -0.77 -7.46 1.93
N TYR A 102 -1.19 -6.25 2.28
CA TYR A 102 -1.28 -5.79 3.66
C TYR A 102 -2.74 -5.64 4.08
N LYS A 103 -3.02 -5.91 5.34
CA LYS A 103 -4.27 -5.58 6.01
C LYS A 103 -3.96 -4.87 7.32
N LEU A 104 -4.37 -3.61 7.41
CA LEU A 104 -4.14 -2.76 8.59
C LEU A 104 -2.67 -2.76 9.09
N GLY A 105 -1.72 -2.74 8.15
CA GLY A 105 -0.28 -2.73 8.42
C GLY A 105 0.39 -4.11 8.53
N ASN A 106 -0.38 -5.19 8.52
CA ASN A 106 0.14 -6.56 8.61
C ASN A 106 0.19 -7.23 7.25
N ARG A 107 1.26 -7.97 6.95
CA ARG A 107 1.31 -8.83 5.76
C ARG A 107 0.30 -9.96 5.89
N VAL A 108 -0.48 -10.19 4.83
CA VAL A 108 -1.51 -11.25 4.78
C VAL A 108 -1.55 -11.90 3.40
N GLY A 109 -2.00 -13.16 3.35
CA GLY A 109 -2.17 -13.90 2.11
C GLY A 109 -0.87 -14.14 1.37
N LEU A 110 -0.97 -14.37 0.07
CA LEU A 110 0.15 -14.74 -0.79
C LEU A 110 1.16 -13.61 -0.92
N TRP A 111 2.44 -13.95 -0.71
CA TRP A 111 3.59 -13.12 -1.00
C TRP A 111 4.52 -13.85 -1.94
N ILE A 112 5.05 -13.12 -2.93
CA ILE A 112 6.01 -13.62 -3.91
C ILE A 112 7.23 -12.70 -3.87
N TYR A 113 8.40 -13.29 -3.89
CA TYR A 113 9.70 -12.62 -3.93
C TYR A 113 10.46 -13.04 -5.18
N TRP A 114 11.30 -12.15 -5.66
CA TRP A 114 12.12 -12.37 -6.86
C TRP A 114 13.55 -11.95 -6.60
N TYR A 115 14.47 -12.60 -7.27
CA TYR A 115 15.87 -12.22 -7.36
C TYR A 115 16.05 -10.98 -8.26
N PRO A 116 17.23 -10.29 -8.21
CA PRO A 116 17.54 -9.17 -9.11
C PRO A 116 17.60 -9.56 -10.60
N ASN A 117 17.76 -10.84 -10.93
CA ASN A 117 17.68 -11.37 -12.30
C ASN A 117 16.21 -11.50 -12.79
N GLY A 118 15.21 -11.31 -11.93
CA GLY A 118 13.79 -11.39 -12.20
C GLY A 118 13.18 -12.78 -11.98
N GLU A 119 13.98 -13.77 -11.58
CA GLU A 119 13.48 -15.10 -11.28
C GLU A 119 12.89 -15.16 -9.87
N LYS A 120 11.88 -16.02 -9.66
CA LYS A 120 11.28 -16.20 -8.33
C LYS A 120 12.29 -16.75 -7.35
N SER A 121 12.31 -16.19 -6.13
CA SER A 121 13.12 -16.67 -5.02
C SER A 121 12.31 -17.34 -3.93
N GLU A 122 11.15 -16.78 -3.58
CA GLU A 122 10.30 -17.33 -2.52
C GLU A 122 8.83 -17.13 -2.84
N VAL A 123 7.98 -18.06 -2.39
CA VAL A 123 6.53 -17.91 -2.43
C VAL A 123 5.89 -18.60 -1.25
N GLY A 124 4.95 -17.92 -0.60
CA GLY A 124 4.22 -18.47 0.54
C GLY A 124 3.20 -17.50 1.11
N ASN A 125 2.56 -17.89 2.18
CA ASN A 125 1.49 -17.11 2.80
C ASN A 125 1.90 -16.50 4.12
N PHE A 126 1.39 -15.29 4.39
CA PHE A 126 1.47 -14.61 5.68
C PHE A 126 0.12 -14.56 6.38
N LYS A 127 0.16 -14.68 7.71
CA LYS A 127 -0.93 -14.35 8.62
C LYS A 127 -0.39 -13.47 9.73
N SER A 128 -0.84 -12.20 9.78
CA SER A 128 -0.42 -11.24 10.80
C SER A 128 1.10 -11.11 10.96
N GLN A 129 1.83 -10.94 9.84
CA GLN A 129 3.29 -10.83 9.72
C GLN A 129 4.07 -12.15 9.88
N GLY A 130 3.45 -13.23 10.37
CA GLY A 130 4.09 -14.55 10.42
C GLY A 130 3.95 -15.32 9.12
N ARG A 131 4.98 -16.06 8.71
CA ARG A 131 4.88 -17.08 7.66
C ARG A 131 3.98 -18.20 8.14
N VAL A 132 3.09 -18.72 7.26
CA VAL A 132 2.18 -19.81 7.60
C VAL A 132 2.06 -20.78 6.43
N GLY A 133 1.89 -22.07 6.77
CA GLY A 133 1.73 -23.14 5.80
C GLY A 133 2.97 -23.32 4.91
N LYS A 134 2.74 -23.78 3.70
CA LYS A 134 3.80 -24.12 2.76
C LYS A 134 4.51 -22.86 2.22
N TRP A 135 5.84 -22.82 2.35
CA TRP A 135 6.74 -21.88 1.70
C TRP A 135 7.66 -22.63 0.76
N THR A 136 7.79 -22.12 -0.45
CA THR A 136 8.63 -22.69 -1.51
C THR A 136 9.74 -21.72 -1.83
N TYR A 137 10.97 -22.21 -1.89
CA TYR A 137 12.18 -21.46 -2.19
C TYR A 137 12.76 -22.00 -3.50
N TYR A 138 13.34 -21.12 -4.28
CA TYR A 138 13.92 -21.42 -5.59
C TYR A 138 15.33 -20.85 -5.65
N ASN A 139 16.18 -21.51 -6.40
CA ASN A 139 17.50 -20.98 -6.79
C ASN A 139 17.36 -19.96 -7.94
N GLU A 140 18.41 -19.18 -8.19
CA GLU A 140 18.43 -18.20 -9.28
C GLU A 140 18.29 -18.83 -10.69
N ASP A 141 18.60 -20.12 -10.83
CA ASP A 141 18.43 -20.91 -12.06
C ASP A 141 17.01 -21.50 -12.21
N ARG A 142 16.06 -21.12 -11.33
CA ARG A 142 14.67 -21.59 -11.25
C ARG A 142 14.49 -22.99 -10.68
N SER A 143 15.56 -23.71 -10.37
CA SER A 143 15.44 -25.01 -9.72
C SER A 143 14.80 -24.86 -8.33
N LEU A 144 14.03 -25.88 -7.91
CA LEU A 144 13.48 -25.93 -6.56
C LEU A 144 14.63 -26.12 -5.57
N ASP A 145 14.75 -25.22 -4.59
CA ASP A 145 15.70 -25.35 -3.49
C ASP A 145 15.09 -26.18 -2.37
N ILE A 146 14.10 -25.63 -1.67
CA ILE A 146 13.49 -26.30 -0.52
C ILE A 146 12.01 -25.90 -0.34
N VAL A 147 11.27 -26.75 0.35
CA VAL A 147 9.91 -26.47 0.81
C VAL A 147 9.87 -26.56 2.33
N ILE A 148 9.42 -25.50 2.98
CA ILE A 148 9.29 -25.44 4.44
C ILE A 148 7.82 -25.22 4.80
N ASN A 149 7.34 -25.97 5.81
CA ASN A 149 6.02 -25.74 6.41
C ASN A 149 6.20 -24.96 7.74
N HIS A 150 5.51 -23.82 7.84
CA HIS A 150 5.53 -22.91 8.99
C HIS A 150 4.26 -23.05 9.83
#